data_1ff9027f6b2c5849e328211a878e0110
#
_entry.id   1ff9027f6b2c5849e328211a878e0110
#
_cell.length_a   1.000
_cell.length_b   1.000
_cell.length_c   1.000
_cell.angle_alpha   90.00
_cell.angle_beta   90.00
_cell.angle_gamma   90.00
#
_symmetry.space_group_name_H-M   'P 1'
#
loop_
_entity.id
_entity.type
_entity.pdbx_description
1 polymer ?
#
loop_
_entity_poly.entity_id
_entity_poly.type
_entity_poly.pdbx_seq_one_letter_code
_entity_poly.pdbx_strand_id
1 'polypeptide(L)'
;MPVSKKKEEQGKTLIGERSLAMCENGKKCIGVDVGGTSVKLGLFETDGTLRFKWEVPTRKEEGGRYILEDVAASIREVLAEREIHLADILGAGLGIPGPVLPDGYVEVCVNLGWRDLNPQKELSALLDGIPVKSGNDANVAALGEMWRGGGMGFTDIVMVTLGTGVGGGIIIDEKIIAGKHGLGGEIGHIHVRDEEWEHCNCGGVGCVEQIASATGIAREARRRMAAEETPSALRQYGDDVTAKDVLDAAKAGDELALSVVETVGRYLGLTLATIAMTVDPQMFVIGGGVSKAGQFLIDIIDKYYQHYTPISENKGIIGLAKLGNDAGIYGAARLVLG
;
A
#
# COMPACT_ATOMS: atom_id res chain seq x y z
N MET A 1 -16.46 22.49 -30.52
CA MET A 1 -16.74 23.45 -29.43
C MET A 1 -16.55 22.73 -28.11
N PRO A 2 -15.77 23.24 -27.15
CA PRO A 2 -15.28 22.43 -26.03
C PRO A 2 -16.26 22.40 -24.87
N VAL A 3 -16.81 21.22 -24.58
CA VAL A 3 -17.71 20.96 -23.44
C VAL A 3 -16.95 20.45 -22.20
N SER A 4 -15.63 20.20 -22.32
CA SER A 4 -14.86 19.52 -21.27
C SER A 4 -14.38 20.37 -20.09
N LYS A 5 -14.21 21.69 -20.25
CA LYS A 5 -13.65 22.55 -19.18
C LYS A 5 -14.61 22.96 -18.06
N LYS A 6 -15.93 22.93 -18.27
CA LYS A 6 -16.91 23.34 -17.23
C LYS A 6 -17.22 22.27 -16.18
N LYS A 7 -16.99 20.98 -16.47
CA LYS A 7 -17.22 19.89 -15.50
C LYS A 7 -16.07 19.70 -14.50
N GLU A 8 -14.84 20.06 -14.88
CA GLU A 8 -13.69 19.97 -13.97
C GLU A 8 -13.69 21.03 -12.86
N GLU A 9 -14.22 22.23 -13.14
CA GLU A 9 -14.27 23.29 -12.12
C GLU A 9 -15.38 23.08 -11.08
N GLN A 10 -16.51 22.49 -11.45
CA GLN A 10 -17.60 22.23 -10.50
C GLN A 10 -17.32 21.05 -9.55
N GLY A 11 -16.52 20.06 -9.96
CA GLY A 11 -16.08 18.96 -9.07
C GLY A 11 -15.07 19.41 -8.01
N LYS A 12 -14.20 20.34 -8.33
CA LYS A 12 -13.15 20.82 -7.42
C LYS A 12 -13.69 21.69 -6.28
N THR A 13 -14.79 22.42 -6.49
CA THR A 13 -15.35 23.35 -5.49
C THR A 13 -16.14 22.62 -4.39
N LEU A 14 -16.82 21.50 -4.71
CA LEU A 14 -17.64 20.75 -3.74
C LEU A 14 -16.83 19.80 -2.83
N ILE A 15 -15.67 19.34 -3.29
CA ILE A 15 -14.78 18.44 -2.50
C ILE A 15 -13.95 19.25 -1.49
N GLY A 16 -13.57 20.49 -1.84
CA GLY A 16 -12.82 21.38 -0.94
C GLY A 16 -13.60 21.81 0.30
N GLU A 17 -14.91 21.98 0.20
CA GLU A 17 -15.75 22.49 1.31
C GLU A 17 -16.14 21.40 2.33
N ARG A 18 -16.26 20.13 1.95
CA ARG A 18 -16.55 19.03 2.89
C ARG A 18 -15.33 18.62 3.73
N SER A 19 -14.12 18.72 3.17
CA SER A 19 -12.88 18.41 3.89
C SER A 19 -12.48 19.46 4.91
N LEU A 20 -12.93 20.71 4.74
CA LEU A 20 -12.62 21.84 5.66
C LEU A 20 -13.47 21.89 6.93
N ALA A 21 -14.58 21.14 7.00
CA ALA A 21 -15.50 21.18 8.14
C ALA A 21 -15.03 20.39 9.37
N MET A 22 -13.90 19.66 9.31
CA MET A 22 -13.38 18.85 10.42
C MET A 22 -12.03 19.33 10.98
N CYS A 23 -11.57 20.53 10.65
CA CYS A 23 -10.41 21.12 11.31
C CYS A 23 -10.80 21.62 12.70
N GLU A 24 -10.75 20.75 13.72
CA GLU A 24 -10.69 21.21 15.11
C GLU A 24 -9.36 21.93 15.31
N ASN A 25 -9.40 23.28 15.35
CA ASN A 25 -8.23 24.13 15.48
C ASN A 25 -7.36 23.69 16.67
N GLY A 26 -6.11 23.32 16.38
CA GLY A 26 -5.09 22.94 17.38
C GLY A 26 -5.01 21.44 17.72
N LYS A 27 -5.96 20.62 17.28
CA LYS A 27 -5.91 19.15 17.50
C LYS A 27 -4.98 18.47 16.51
N LYS A 28 -4.38 17.37 16.98
CA LYS A 28 -3.41 16.56 16.22
C LYS A 28 -3.80 15.09 16.23
N CYS A 29 -3.24 14.32 15.32
CA CYS A 29 -3.38 12.87 15.31
C CYS A 29 -2.01 12.19 15.14
N ILE A 30 -1.92 10.94 15.57
CA ILE A 30 -0.71 10.13 15.50
C ILE A 30 -0.94 8.98 14.55
N GLY A 31 -0.02 8.80 13.60
CA GLY A 31 0.04 7.64 12.74
C GLY A 31 1.19 6.74 13.16
N VAL A 32 0.94 5.44 13.29
CA VAL A 32 1.90 4.42 13.71
C VAL A 32 1.90 3.30 12.67
N ASP A 33 3.03 3.05 12.05
CA ASP A 33 3.25 1.96 11.09
C ASP A 33 4.15 0.91 11.74
N VAL A 34 3.57 -0.22 12.12
CA VAL A 34 4.25 -1.28 12.88
C VAL A 34 4.95 -2.23 11.92
N GLY A 35 6.21 -1.98 11.66
CA GLY A 35 7.04 -2.87 10.84
C GLY A 35 7.70 -3.98 11.66
N GLY A 36 8.19 -5.00 10.95
CA GLY A 36 8.86 -6.15 11.58
C GLY A 36 10.25 -5.87 12.16
N THR A 37 10.86 -4.71 11.87
CA THR A 37 12.20 -4.32 12.36
C THR A 37 12.14 -3.02 13.15
N SER A 38 11.32 -2.09 12.72
CA SER A 38 11.08 -0.81 13.36
C SER A 38 9.62 -0.41 13.25
N VAL A 39 9.17 0.38 14.21
CA VAL A 39 7.87 1.06 14.19
C VAL A 39 8.12 2.51 13.82
N LYS A 40 7.47 2.98 12.75
CA LYS A 40 7.51 4.38 12.33
C LYS A 40 6.32 5.12 12.91
N LEU A 41 6.56 6.33 13.37
CA LEU A 41 5.52 7.17 13.95
C LEU A 41 5.54 8.56 13.30
N GLY A 42 4.36 9.16 13.21
CA GLY A 42 4.19 10.52 12.71
C GLY A 42 3.18 11.29 13.53
N LEU A 43 3.49 12.54 13.85
CA LEU A 43 2.59 13.53 14.44
C LEU A 43 2.07 14.44 13.33
N PHE A 44 0.76 14.51 13.19
CA PHE A 44 0.08 15.22 12.10
C PHE A 44 -0.89 16.26 12.63
N GLU A 45 -1.05 17.35 11.89
CA GLU A 45 -2.26 18.16 11.98
C GLU A 45 -3.44 17.42 11.32
N THR A 46 -4.66 17.82 11.64
CA THR A 46 -5.87 17.19 11.08
C THR A 46 -6.01 17.37 9.57
N ASP A 47 -5.31 18.35 9.00
CA ASP A 47 -5.24 18.53 7.54
C ASP A 47 -4.21 17.63 6.85
N GLY A 48 -3.49 16.76 7.58
CA GLY A 48 -2.47 15.85 7.06
C GLY A 48 -1.07 16.47 6.95
N THR A 49 -0.86 17.66 7.47
CA THR A 49 0.48 18.23 7.57
C THR A 49 1.30 17.45 8.60
N LEU A 50 2.36 16.79 8.14
CA LEU A 50 3.31 16.08 9.00
C LEU A 50 4.15 17.10 9.77
N ARG A 51 4.04 17.10 11.10
CA ARG A 51 4.83 17.97 11.99
C ARG A 51 6.14 17.35 12.41
N PHE A 52 6.11 16.07 12.70
CA PHE A 52 7.28 15.34 13.15
C PHE A 52 7.14 13.86 12.85
N LYS A 53 8.24 13.20 12.50
CA LYS A 53 8.30 11.75 12.40
C LYS A 53 9.51 11.20 13.14
N TRP A 54 9.34 10.00 13.69
CA TRP A 54 10.40 9.29 14.40
C TRP A 54 10.20 7.79 14.24
N GLU A 55 11.11 7.04 14.79
CA GLU A 55 11.15 5.59 14.66
C GLU A 55 11.66 4.96 15.96
N VAL A 56 11.09 3.83 16.33
CA VAL A 56 11.54 3.00 17.45
C VAL A 56 11.78 1.58 16.98
N PRO A 57 12.73 0.82 17.58
CA PRO A 57 12.95 -0.59 17.25
C PRO A 57 11.71 -1.44 17.56
N THR A 58 11.42 -2.45 16.74
CA THR A 58 10.38 -3.44 17.04
C THR A 58 10.96 -4.54 17.92
N ARG A 59 10.64 -4.55 19.21
CA ARG A 59 11.05 -5.60 20.15
C ARG A 59 10.12 -6.79 20.05
N LYS A 60 10.58 -7.86 19.37
CA LYS A 60 9.78 -9.09 19.14
C LYS A 60 9.93 -10.12 20.25
N GLU A 61 10.78 -9.87 21.23
CA GLU A 61 10.97 -10.75 22.36
C GLU A 61 9.64 -11.01 23.08
N GLU A 62 9.54 -12.17 23.65
CA GLU A 62 8.33 -12.62 24.38
C GLU A 62 7.02 -12.46 23.58
N GLY A 63 7.09 -12.73 22.26
CA GLY A 63 5.91 -12.63 21.39
C GLY A 63 5.49 -11.20 21.09
N GLY A 64 6.41 -10.25 21.12
CA GLY A 64 6.17 -8.85 20.75
C GLY A 64 5.36 -8.04 21.77
N ARG A 65 5.29 -8.52 23.03
CA ARG A 65 4.50 -7.89 24.11
C ARG A 65 4.90 -6.46 24.41
N TYR A 66 6.17 -6.10 24.17
CA TYR A 66 6.70 -4.77 24.49
C TYR A 66 6.47 -3.73 23.39
N ILE A 67 6.02 -4.13 22.19
CA ILE A 67 5.89 -3.22 21.04
C ILE A 67 4.96 -2.04 21.38
N LEU A 68 3.78 -2.32 21.93
CA LEU A 68 2.81 -1.25 22.25
C LEU A 68 3.23 -0.39 23.46
N GLU A 69 3.94 -0.98 24.42
CA GLU A 69 4.53 -0.23 25.54
C GLU A 69 5.59 0.75 25.05
N ASP A 70 6.50 0.30 24.16
CA ASP A 70 7.52 1.17 23.56
C ASP A 70 6.93 2.27 22.70
N VAL A 71 5.89 1.95 21.91
CA VAL A 71 5.13 2.93 21.13
C VAL A 71 4.52 3.99 22.05
N ALA A 72 3.82 3.58 23.12
CA ALA A 72 3.19 4.51 24.04
C ALA A 72 4.21 5.38 24.78
N ALA A 73 5.32 4.78 25.23
CA ALA A 73 6.39 5.51 25.90
C ALA A 73 7.02 6.56 24.97
N SER A 74 7.34 6.19 23.72
CA SER A 74 7.90 7.10 22.74
C SER A 74 6.95 8.24 22.36
N ILE A 75 5.64 7.96 22.25
CA ILE A 75 4.62 8.99 22.01
C ILE A 75 4.62 10.00 23.16
N ARG A 76 4.59 9.54 24.42
CA ARG A 76 4.61 10.41 25.59
C ARG A 76 5.87 11.27 25.65
N GLU A 77 7.03 10.70 25.37
CA GLU A 77 8.32 11.40 25.33
C GLU A 77 8.30 12.52 24.28
N VAL A 78 7.92 12.20 23.03
CA VAL A 78 7.88 13.19 21.94
C VAL A 78 6.86 14.30 22.22
N LEU A 79 5.70 13.98 22.79
CA LEU A 79 4.71 14.98 23.14
C LEU A 79 5.22 15.91 24.27
N ALA A 80 5.88 15.35 25.29
CA ALA A 80 6.46 16.12 26.38
C ALA A 80 7.58 17.06 25.90
N GLU A 81 8.51 16.56 25.08
CA GLU A 81 9.58 17.38 24.48
C GLU A 81 9.07 18.55 23.64
N ARG A 82 7.84 18.43 23.10
CA ARG A 82 7.24 19.44 22.24
C ARG A 82 6.18 20.29 22.93
N GLU A 83 6.03 20.12 24.24
CA GLU A 83 5.04 20.83 25.05
C GLU A 83 3.60 20.65 24.52
N ILE A 84 3.29 19.44 23.97
CA ILE A 84 1.97 19.07 23.48
C ILE A 84 1.27 18.22 24.54
N HIS A 85 0.05 18.59 24.91
CA HIS A 85 -0.73 17.80 25.84
C HIS A 85 -1.41 16.62 25.13
N LEU A 86 -1.48 15.46 25.78
CA LEU A 86 -2.20 14.29 25.25
C LEU A 86 -3.67 14.59 24.94
N ALA A 87 -4.27 15.52 25.70
CA ALA A 87 -5.62 16.02 25.45
C ALA A 87 -5.78 16.73 24.09
N ASP A 88 -4.69 17.19 23.46
CA ASP A 88 -4.71 17.80 22.13
C ASP A 88 -4.60 16.75 21.01
N ILE A 89 -4.46 15.47 21.35
CA ILE A 89 -4.41 14.36 20.41
C ILE A 89 -5.83 13.78 20.24
N LEU A 90 -6.35 13.83 19.01
CA LEU A 90 -7.65 13.26 18.66
C LEU A 90 -7.63 11.72 18.75
N GLY A 91 -6.50 11.11 18.47
CA GLY A 91 -6.31 9.67 18.53
C GLY A 91 -5.03 9.20 17.82
N ALA A 92 -4.79 7.91 17.89
CA ALA A 92 -3.69 7.24 17.22
C ALA A 92 -4.21 6.14 16.29
N GLY A 93 -3.67 6.06 15.08
CA GLY A 93 -3.93 4.96 14.15
C GLY A 93 -2.75 4.01 14.09
N LEU A 94 -3.03 2.73 13.85
CA LEU A 94 -2.03 1.66 13.71
C LEU A 94 -2.16 0.98 12.35
N GLY A 95 -1.08 0.93 11.58
CA GLY A 95 -0.87 -0.01 10.48
C GLY A 95 -0.18 -1.26 11.00
N ILE A 96 -0.73 -2.44 10.77
CA ILE A 96 -0.25 -3.72 11.34
C ILE A 96 -0.05 -4.73 10.22
N PRO A 97 1.10 -5.42 10.12
CA PRO A 97 1.31 -6.45 9.11
C PRO A 97 0.44 -7.67 9.38
N GLY A 98 -0.45 -8.00 8.45
CA GLY A 98 -1.37 -9.13 8.52
C GLY A 98 -2.83 -8.74 8.77
N PRO A 99 -3.72 -9.75 8.89
CA PRO A 99 -5.16 -9.52 9.01
C PRO A 99 -5.53 -8.80 10.31
N VAL A 100 -6.34 -7.76 10.18
CA VAL A 100 -6.94 -7.01 11.29
C VAL A 100 -8.45 -7.01 11.10
N LEU A 101 -9.19 -7.52 12.07
CA LEU A 101 -10.65 -7.55 12.04
C LEU A 101 -11.25 -6.14 12.24
N PRO A 102 -12.52 -5.90 11.84
CA PRO A 102 -13.14 -4.58 11.94
C PRO A 102 -13.19 -3.97 13.35
N ASP A 103 -13.15 -4.81 14.39
CA ASP A 103 -13.10 -4.38 15.80
C ASP A 103 -11.66 -4.17 16.31
N GLY A 104 -10.67 -4.29 15.42
CA GLY A 104 -9.26 -4.13 15.71
C GLY A 104 -8.58 -5.37 16.30
N TYR A 105 -9.28 -6.52 16.37
CA TYR A 105 -8.70 -7.75 16.85
C TYR A 105 -7.75 -8.38 15.83
N VAL A 106 -6.63 -8.89 16.32
CA VAL A 106 -5.60 -9.60 15.57
C VAL A 106 -5.53 -11.04 16.10
N GLU A 107 -5.99 -11.99 15.30
CA GLU A 107 -5.93 -13.41 15.68
C GLU A 107 -4.50 -13.91 15.68
N VAL A 108 -3.77 -13.66 14.58
CA VAL A 108 -2.35 -14.00 14.43
C VAL A 108 -1.64 -12.97 13.58
N CYS A 109 -0.53 -12.44 14.10
CA CYS A 109 0.45 -11.66 13.33
C CYS A 109 1.84 -12.27 13.50
N VAL A 110 2.20 -13.18 12.58
CA VAL A 110 3.46 -13.94 12.64
C VAL A 110 4.69 -13.02 12.68
N ASN A 111 4.67 -11.93 11.91
CA ASN A 111 5.79 -11.00 11.78
C ASN A 111 6.13 -10.29 13.10
N LEU A 112 5.16 -10.13 13.99
CA LEU A 112 5.30 -9.45 15.29
C LEU A 112 5.29 -10.43 16.46
N GLY A 113 4.91 -11.69 16.22
CA GLY A 113 4.70 -12.69 17.27
C GLY A 113 3.38 -12.56 18.01
N TRP A 114 2.47 -11.67 17.57
CA TRP A 114 1.19 -11.43 18.22
C TRP A 114 0.19 -12.56 17.98
N ARG A 115 -0.55 -12.88 19.02
CA ARG A 115 -1.70 -13.83 18.99
C ARG A 115 -2.78 -13.33 19.92
N ASP A 116 -4.03 -13.46 19.46
CA ASP A 116 -5.24 -13.19 20.28
C ASP A 116 -5.19 -11.83 20.99
N LEU A 117 -4.82 -10.78 20.23
CA LEU A 117 -4.54 -9.44 20.75
C LEU A 117 -5.50 -8.41 20.15
N ASN A 118 -5.92 -7.42 20.93
CA ASN A 118 -6.56 -6.22 20.41
C ASN A 118 -5.67 -4.98 20.64
N PRO A 119 -4.78 -4.64 19.69
CA PRO A 119 -3.83 -3.54 19.84
C PRO A 119 -4.48 -2.17 19.99
N GLN A 120 -5.72 -1.98 19.48
CA GLN A 120 -6.47 -0.73 19.71
C GLN A 120 -6.75 -0.51 21.19
N LYS A 121 -7.27 -1.56 21.86
CA LYS A 121 -7.63 -1.47 23.28
C LYS A 121 -6.39 -1.30 24.16
N GLU A 122 -5.33 -2.05 23.85
CA GLU A 122 -4.09 -1.98 24.65
C GLU A 122 -3.40 -0.64 24.50
N LEU A 123 -3.19 -0.14 23.27
CA LEU A 123 -2.56 1.15 23.09
C LEU A 123 -3.42 2.30 23.65
N SER A 124 -4.75 2.22 23.50
CA SER A 124 -5.66 3.19 24.12
C SER A 124 -5.50 3.26 25.62
N ALA A 125 -5.44 2.09 26.30
CA ALA A 125 -5.23 2.02 27.74
C ALA A 125 -3.86 2.60 28.17
N LEU A 126 -2.81 2.35 27.38
CA LEU A 126 -1.46 2.90 27.60
C LEU A 126 -1.39 4.40 27.39
N LEU A 127 -2.33 5.00 26.64
CA LEU A 127 -2.40 6.42 26.32
C LEU A 127 -3.63 7.12 26.94
N ASP A 128 -3.95 6.78 28.18
CA ASP A 128 -5.01 7.41 29.00
C ASP A 128 -6.39 7.42 28.33
N GLY A 129 -6.67 6.43 27.49
CA GLY A 129 -7.97 6.24 26.84
C GLY A 129 -8.21 7.05 25.57
N ILE A 130 -7.19 7.63 24.93
CA ILE A 130 -7.39 8.27 23.62
C ILE A 130 -7.93 7.26 22.60
N PRO A 131 -8.75 7.69 21.64
CA PRO A 131 -9.22 6.82 20.56
C PRO A 131 -8.05 6.19 19.78
N VAL A 132 -8.11 4.86 19.58
CA VAL A 132 -7.14 4.15 18.74
C VAL A 132 -7.90 3.34 17.69
N LYS A 133 -7.45 3.41 16.42
CA LYS A 133 -7.94 2.58 15.32
C LYS A 133 -6.80 1.82 14.69
N SER A 134 -7.05 0.64 14.17
CA SER A 134 -6.03 -0.16 13.47
C SER A 134 -6.56 -0.73 12.17
N GLY A 135 -5.65 -1.06 11.27
CA GLY A 135 -5.92 -1.74 10.02
C GLY A 135 -4.69 -2.48 9.52
N ASN A 136 -4.90 -3.36 8.53
CA ASN A 136 -3.79 -3.99 7.83
C ASN A 136 -2.88 -2.92 7.19
N ASP A 137 -1.56 -3.11 7.22
CA ASP A 137 -0.54 -2.17 6.77
C ASP A 137 -0.72 -1.73 5.31
N ALA A 138 -1.01 -2.65 4.39
CA ALA A 138 -1.21 -2.33 2.98
C ALA A 138 -2.50 -1.51 2.76
N ASN A 139 -3.59 -1.87 3.45
CA ASN A 139 -4.84 -1.10 3.42
C ASN A 139 -4.66 0.31 4.00
N VAL A 140 -3.90 0.41 5.08
CA VAL A 140 -3.59 1.69 5.73
C VAL A 140 -2.69 2.54 4.81
N ALA A 141 -1.69 1.94 4.16
CA ALA A 141 -0.87 2.65 3.18
C ALA A 141 -1.70 3.18 1.99
N ALA A 142 -2.69 2.39 1.51
CA ALA A 142 -3.62 2.84 0.48
C ALA A 142 -4.42 4.07 0.92
N LEU A 143 -4.91 4.08 2.16
CA LEU A 143 -5.61 5.23 2.73
C LEU A 143 -4.70 6.47 2.82
N GLY A 144 -3.42 6.29 3.13
CA GLY A 144 -2.42 7.36 3.13
C GLY A 144 -2.19 7.95 1.74
N GLU A 145 -2.02 7.11 0.74
CA GLU A 145 -1.86 7.53 -0.66
C GLU A 145 -3.12 8.23 -1.20
N MET A 146 -4.31 7.80 -0.80
CA MET A 146 -5.54 8.52 -1.11
C MET A 146 -5.57 9.91 -0.43
N TRP A 147 -5.18 9.98 0.83
CA TRP A 147 -5.29 11.22 1.61
C TRP A 147 -4.29 12.28 1.17
N ARG A 148 -2.99 11.92 1.04
CA ARG A 148 -1.90 12.89 0.81
C ARG A 148 -0.87 12.45 -0.23
N GLY A 149 -1.13 11.37 -0.95
CA GLY A 149 -0.19 10.77 -1.90
C GLY A 149 -0.61 10.85 -3.36
N GLY A 150 -0.38 9.76 -4.06
CA GLY A 150 -0.67 9.61 -5.48
C GLY A 150 -2.15 9.64 -5.81
N GLY A 151 -2.99 9.16 -4.89
CA GLY A 151 -4.46 9.12 -4.99
C GLY A 151 -5.17 10.38 -4.48
N MET A 152 -4.45 11.44 -4.15
CA MET A 152 -5.06 12.67 -3.60
C MET A 152 -6.05 13.29 -4.60
N GLY A 153 -7.27 13.55 -4.10
CA GLY A 153 -8.38 14.11 -4.88
C GLY A 153 -9.36 13.06 -5.43
N PHE A 154 -9.12 11.79 -5.16
CA PHE A 154 -10.03 10.68 -5.44
C PHE A 154 -10.58 10.10 -4.13
N THR A 155 -11.80 9.57 -4.17
CA THR A 155 -12.47 8.91 -3.04
C THR A 155 -12.43 7.40 -3.15
N ASP A 156 -12.24 6.89 -4.39
CA ASP A 156 -12.30 5.49 -4.74
C ASP A 156 -11.00 5.11 -5.45
N ILE A 157 -10.10 4.47 -4.72
CA ILE A 157 -8.81 4.05 -5.25
C ILE A 157 -8.50 2.60 -4.91
N VAL A 158 -7.70 1.97 -5.74
CA VAL A 158 -7.05 0.71 -5.43
C VAL A 158 -5.55 0.89 -5.49
N MET A 159 -4.87 0.66 -4.37
CA MET A 159 -3.41 0.65 -4.32
C MET A 159 -2.89 -0.76 -4.55
N VAL A 160 -1.82 -0.86 -5.36
CA VAL A 160 -1.07 -2.10 -5.57
C VAL A 160 0.40 -1.82 -5.27
N THR A 161 0.95 -2.48 -4.26
CA THR A 161 2.35 -2.34 -3.88
C THR A 161 3.18 -3.48 -4.44
N LEU A 162 4.16 -3.15 -5.27
CA LEU A 162 5.07 -4.08 -5.92
C LEU A 162 6.43 -4.05 -5.20
N GLY A 163 6.55 -4.88 -4.16
CA GLY A 163 7.74 -5.05 -3.33
C GLY A 163 8.32 -6.46 -3.45
N THR A 164 8.83 -7.02 -2.35
CA THR A 164 9.23 -8.44 -2.25
C THR A 164 8.06 -9.36 -2.59
N GLY A 165 6.85 -8.99 -2.15
CA GLY A 165 5.57 -9.55 -2.56
C GLY A 165 4.72 -8.52 -3.31
N VAL A 166 3.43 -8.83 -3.49
CA VAL A 166 2.41 -7.92 -4.01
C VAL A 166 1.36 -7.71 -2.93
N GLY A 167 1.29 -6.50 -2.39
CA GLY A 167 0.24 -6.11 -1.48
C GLY A 167 -0.80 -5.22 -2.17
N GLY A 168 -1.92 -5.01 -1.52
CA GLY A 168 -2.96 -4.12 -2.02
C GLY A 168 -3.84 -3.53 -0.94
N GLY A 169 -4.59 -2.50 -1.32
CA GLY A 169 -5.62 -1.90 -0.49
C GLY A 169 -6.70 -1.29 -1.35
N ILE A 170 -7.94 -1.48 -0.95
CA ILE A 170 -9.13 -0.99 -1.66
C ILE A 170 -9.80 0.07 -0.79
N ILE A 171 -9.96 1.25 -1.34
CA ILE A 171 -10.65 2.37 -0.70
C ILE A 171 -11.86 2.73 -1.56
N ILE A 172 -13.06 2.74 -0.97
CA ILE A 172 -14.31 3.16 -1.60
C ILE A 172 -15.02 4.13 -0.66
N ASP A 173 -15.50 5.25 -1.18
CA ASP A 173 -16.07 6.35 -0.37
C ASP A 173 -15.15 6.76 0.79
N GLU A 174 -13.85 6.88 0.52
CA GLU A 174 -12.79 7.20 1.51
C GLU A 174 -12.62 6.16 2.63
N LYS A 175 -13.19 4.96 2.50
CA LYS A 175 -13.16 3.90 3.51
C LYS A 175 -12.42 2.67 3.02
N ILE A 176 -11.65 2.06 3.90
CA ILE A 176 -10.99 0.79 3.64
C ILE A 176 -12.03 -0.33 3.48
N ILE A 177 -11.90 -1.10 2.40
CA ILE A 177 -12.68 -2.31 2.16
C ILE A 177 -11.84 -3.52 2.60
N ALA A 178 -11.82 -3.80 3.89
CA ALA A 178 -11.13 -4.98 4.43
C ALA A 178 -11.94 -6.28 4.27
N GLY A 179 -13.26 -6.18 4.03
CA GLY A 179 -14.15 -7.34 4.00
C GLY A 179 -14.42 -7.93 5.39
N LYS A 180 -15.36 -8.87 5.46
CA LYS A 180 -15.77 -9.47 6.74
C LYS A 180 -14.68 -10.32 7.41
N HIS A 181 -13.82 -10.92 6.60
CA HIS A 181 -12.77 -11.85 7.05
C HIS A 181 -11.35 -11.28 6.87
N GLY A 182 -11.22 -9.99 6.54
CA GLY A 182 -9.93 -9.35 6.33
C GLY A 182 -9.24 -9.68 4.99
N LEU A 183 -9.95 -10.30 4.03
CA LEU A 183 -9.37 -10.67 2.72
C LEU A 183 -9.47 -9.56 1.67
N GLY A 184 -10.17 -8.45 1.98
CA GLY A 184 -10.24 -7.30 1.07
C GLY A 184 -8.88 -6.66 0.91
N GLY A 185 -8.41 -6.53 -0.34
CA GLY A 185 -7.09 -6.00 -0.63
C GLY A 185 -5.98 -7.02 -0.82
N GLU A 186 -6.24 -8.32 -0.60
CA GLU A 186 -5.27 -9.41 -0.84
C GLU A 186 -5.02 -9.65 -2.36
N ILE A 187 -4.75 -8.58 -3.08
CA ILE A 187 -4.65 -8.51 -4.56
C ILE A 187 -3.52 -9.41 -5.08
N GLY A 188 -2.42 -9.51 -4.32
CA GLY A 188 -1.27 -10.33 -4.69
C GLY A 188 -1.59 -11.81 -4.86
N HIS A 189 -2.69 -12.27 -4.26
CA HIS A 189 -3.10 -13.68 -4.29
C HIS A 189 -4.21 -13.99 -5.30
N ILE A 190 -4.61 -13.01 -6.12
CA ILE A 190 -5.49 -13.29 -7.27
C ILE A 190 -4.77 -14.25 -8.21
N HIS A 191 -5.44 -15.36 -8.54
CA HIS A 191 -4.92 -16.36 -9.49
C HIS A 191 -5.00 -15.80 -10.91
N VAL A 192 -3.87 -15.83 -11.64
CA VAL A 192 -3.75 -15.26 -12.99
C VAL A 192 -3.02 -16.17 -13.98
N ARG A 193 -2.38 -17.28 -13.52
CA ARG A 193 -1.59 -18.19 -14.36
C ARG A 193 -1.86 -19.64 -13.97
N ASP A 194 -2.45 -20.43 -14.88
CA ASP A 194 -2.75 -21.85 -14.68
C ASP A 194 -1.50 -22.74 -14.76
N GLU A 195 -0.50 -22.36 -15.59
CA GLU A 195 0.69 -23.16 -15.84
C GLU A 195 1.79 -22.97 -14.78
N GLU A 196 1.49 -22.33 -13.66
CA GLU A 196 2.45 -22.21 -12.56
C GLU A 196 2.51 -23.50 -11.75
N TRP A 197 3.71 -24.01 -11.49
CA TRP A 197 3.93 -25.25 -10.72
C TRP A 197 4.53 -25.01 -9.33
N GLU A 198 5.10 -23.82 -9.08
CA GLU A 198 5.61 -23.46 -7.78
C GLU A 198 4.47 -22.92 -6.88
N HIS A 199 4.55 -23.23 -5.59
CA HIS A 199 3.59 -22.69 -4.64
C HIS A 199 3.92 -21.25 -4.27
N CYS A 200 2.89 -20.43 -4.17
CA CYS A 200 2.94 -19.12 -3.51
C CYS A 200 3.03 -19.30 -1.99
N ASN A 201 3.56 -18.31 -1.28
CA ASN A 201 3.60 -18.32 0.19
C ASN A 201 2.21 -18.46 0.86
N CYS A 202 1.14 -18.10 0.14
CA CYS A 202 -0.24 -18.32 0.61
C CYS A 202 -0.72 -19.78 0.50
N GLY A 203 0.09 -20.68 -0.08
CA GLY A 203 -0.24 -22.08 -0.35
C GLY A 203 -0.92 -22.33 -1.70
N GLY A 204 -1.39 -21.29 -2.40
CA GLY A 204 -1.93 -21.37 -3.76
C GLY A 204 -0.84 -21.43 -4.83
N VAL A 205 -1.26 -21.48 -6.10
CA VAL A 205 -0.39 -21.41 -7.28
C VAL A 205 -0.92 -20.39 -8.27
N GLY A 206 -0.05 -19.81 -9.10
CA GLY A 206 -0.46 -18.88 -10.16
C GLY A 206 -0.91 -17.50 -9.66
N CYS A 207 -0.54 -17.12 -8.45
CA CYS A 207 -0.83 -15.80 -7.91
C CYS A 207 -0.09 -14.69 -8.68
N VAL A 208 -0.70 -13.50 -8.81
CA VAL A 208 -0.04 -12.35 -9.45
C VAL A 208 1.28 -11.98 -8.75
N GLU A 209 1.39 -12.18 -7.45
CA GLU A 209 2.63 -11.99 -6.68
C GLU A 209 3.80 -12.80 -7.24
N GLN A 210 3.54 -14.03 -7.65
CA GLN A 210 4.58 -14.91 -8.21
C GLN A 210 5.18 -14.39 -9.51
N ILE A 211 4.54 -13.42 -10.16
CA ILE A 211 4.96 -12.87 -11.45
C ILE A 211 5.42 -11.43 -11.32
N ALA A 212 4.65 -10.62 -10.60
CA ALA A 212 4.77 -9.17 -10.60
C ALA A 212 5.50 -8.57 -9.39
N SER A 213 5.79 -9.38 -8.36
CA SER A 213 6.68 -8.94 -7.27
C SER A 213 8.13 -8.83 -7.73
N ALA A 214 8.98 -8.16 -6.96
CA ALA A 214 10.42 -8.12 -7.25
C ALA A 214 11.04 -9.53 -7.35
N THR A 215 10.64 -10.44 -6.46
CA THR A 215 11.05 -11.85 -6.51
C THR A 215 10.49 -12.56 -7.74
N GLY A 216 9.24 -12.28 -8.10
CA GLY A 216 8.58 -12.83 -9.28
C GLY A 216 9.26 -12.41 -10.57
N ILE A 217 9.54 -11.11 -10.74
CA ILE A 217 10.25 -10.56 -11.91
C ILE A 217 11.63 -11.21 -12.08
N ALA A 218 12.40 -11.28 -11.00
CA ALA A 218 13.73 -11.94 -11.04
C ALA A 218 13.62 -13.41 -11.41
N ARG A 219 12.60 -14.12 -10.89
CA ARG A 219 12.33 -15.53 -11.24
C ARG A 219 11.94 -15.70 -12.70
N GLU A 220 11.06 -14.87 -13.24
CA GLU A 220 10.68 -14.90 -14.65
C GLU A 220 11.91 -14.65 -15.55
N ALA A 221 12.81 -13.74 -15.19
CA ALA A 221 14.05 -13.49 -15.92
C ALA A 221 14.96 -14.74 -15.93
N ARG A 222 15.17 -15.38 -14.77
CA ARG A 222 15.95 -16.63 -14.69
C ARG A 222 15.34 -17.75 -15.55
N ARG A 223 14.02 -17.94 -15.47
CA ARG A 223 13.31 -18.93 -16.29
C ARG A 223 13.52 -18.70 -17.78
N ARG A 224 13.44 -17.44 -18.25
CA ARG A 224 13.67 -17.10 -19.65
C ARG A 224 15.12 -17.26 -20.07
N MET A 225 16.08 -16.81 -19.25
CA MET A 225 17.50 -17.03 -19.54
C MET A 225 17.87 -18.50 -19.64
N ALA A 226 17.19 -19.37 -18.91
CA ALA A 226 17.38 -20.81 -18.97
C ALA A 226 16.69 -21.47 -20.19
N ALA A 227 15.58 -20.94 -20.65
CA ALA A 227 14.78 -21.50 -21.74
C ALA A 227 15.20 -20.99 -23.13
N GLU A 228 15.86 -19.86 -23.23
CA GLU A 228 16.17 -19.17 -24.48
C GLU A 228 17.66 -18.81 -24.56
N GLU A 229 18.24 -18.83 -25.77
CA GLU A 229 19.62 -18.39 -26.02
C GLU A 229 19.70 -16.91 -26.44
N THR A 230 18.59 -16.18 -26.41
CA THR A 230 18.52 -14.75 -26.77
C THR A 230 19.61 -13.96 -26.04
N PRO A 231 20.46 -13.22 -26.75
CA PRO A 231 21.47 -12.38 -26.12
C PRO A 231 20.84 -11.37 -25.18
N SER A 232 21.39 -11.24 -23.98
CA SER A 232 20.87 -10.31 -22.98
C SER A 232 21.96 -9.92 -21.99
N ALA A 233 21.96 -8.63 -21.60
CA ALA A 233 22.79 -8.11 -20.54
C ALA A 233 22.49 -8.76 -19.17
N LEU A 234 21.32 -9.37 -19.00
CA LEU A 234 20.94 -10.06 -17.76
C LEU A 234 21.79 -11.30 -17.49
N ARG A 235 22.35 -11.94 -18.53
CA ARG A 235 23.12 -13.18 -18.38
C ARG A 235 24.39 -13.02 -17.52
N GLN A 236 24.93 -11.79 -17.41
CA GLN A 236 26.08 -11.51 -16.53
C GLN A 236 25.76 -11.70 -15.04
N TYR A 237 24.50 -11.59 -14.66
CA TYR A 237 24.04 -11.73 -13.26
C TYR A 237 23.71 -13.18 -12.86
N GLY A 238 23.47 -14.07 -13.84
CA GLY A 238 23.07 -15.45 -13.57
C GLY A 238 21.88 -15.54 -12.63
N ASP A 239 22.03 -16.32 -11.55
CA ASP A 239 20.99 -16.50 -10.54
C ASP A 239 20.79 -15.28 -9.61
N ASP A 240 21.75 -14.36 -9.57
CA ASP A 240 21.71 -13.15 -8.73
C ASP A 240 20.94 -11.99 -9.39
N VAL A 241 20.35 -12.20 -10.58
CA VAL A 241 19.55 -11.18 -11.27
C VAL A 241 18.42 -10.68 -10.38
N THR A 242 18.28 -9.35 -10.29
CA THR A 242 17.23 -8.68 -9.53
C THR A 242 16.17 -8.06 -10.43
N ALA A 243 15.00 -7.74 -9.88
CA ALA A 243 13.97 -6.99 -10.60
C ALA A 243 14.49 -5.63 -11.12
N LYS A 244 15.39 -4.99 -10.37
CA LYS A 244 16.01 -3.73 -10.80
C LYS A 244 16.83 -3.92 -12.06
N ASP A 245 17.67 -4.97 -12.12
CA ASP A 245 18.49 -5.28 -13.30
C ASP A 245 17.61 -5.54 -14.52
N VAL A 246 16.51 -6.29 -14.34
CA VAL A 246 15.53 -6.57 -15.41
C VAL A 246 14.89 -5.26 -15.93
N LEU A 247 14.41 -4.41 -15.04
CA LEU A 247 13.75 -3.15 -15.42
C LEU A 247 14.72 -2.17 -16.07
N ASP A 248 15.96 -2.09 -15.59
CA ASP A 248 16.99 -1.22 -16.16
C ASP A 248 17.45 -1.72 -17.54
N ALA A 249 17.65 -3.04 -17.71
CA ALA A 249 17.98 -3.65 -19.01
C ALA A 249 16.83 -3.47 -20.02
N ALA A 250 15.58 -3.67 -19.59
CA ALA A 250 14.41 -3.45 -20.44
C ALA A 250 14.31 -2.01 -20.94
N LYS A 251 14.54 -1.03 -20.06
CA LYS A 251 14.61 0.40 -20.45
C LYS A 251 15.74 0.71 -21.44
N ALA A 252 16.84 -0.06 -21.37
CA ALA A 252 17.96 0.06 -22.30
C ALA A 252 17.72 -0.67 -23.64
N GLY A 253 16.57 -1.33 -23.81
CA GLY A 253 16.19 -2.01 -25.05
C GLY A 253 16.63 -3.48 -25.13
N ASP A 254 17.01 -4.11 -24.03
CA ASP A 254 17.30 -5.53 -23.98
C ASP A 254 16.02 -6.34 -24.25
N GLU A 255 16.02 -7.13 -25.32
CA GLU A 255 14.83 -7.84 -25.81
C GLU A 255 14.31 -8.89 -24.82
N LEU A 256 15.21 -9.65 -24.17
CA LEU A 256 14.82 -10.65 -23.18
C LEU A 256 14.22 -9.97 -21.95
N ALA A 257 14.84 -8.90 -21.44
CA ALA A 257 14.33 -8.14 -20.32
C ALA A 257 12.97 -7.50 -20.64
N LEU A 258 12.80 -6.91 -21.83
CA LEU A 258 11.51 -6.39 -22.31
C LEU A 258 10.42 -7.46 -22.30
N SER A 259 10.75 -8.67 -22.78
CA SER A 259 9.78 -9.78 -22.79
C SER A 259 9.31 -10.20 -21.41
N VAL A 260 10.21 -10.10 -20.39
CA VAL A 260 9.86 -10.32 -18.98
C VAL A 260 8.92 -9.22 -18.50
N VAL A 261 9.27 -7.94 -18.75
CA VAL A 261 8.44 -6.80 -18.28
C VAL A 261 7.08 -6.78 -18.98
N GLU A 262 7.00 -7.15 -20.25
CA GLU A 262 5.72 -7.33 -20.98
C GLU A 262 4.86 -8.43 -20.34
N THR A 263 5.46 -9.54 -19.90
CA THR A 263 4.74 -10.58 -19.17
C THR A 263 4.19 -10.06 -17.84
N VAL A 264 5.01 -9.33 -17.08
CA VAL A 264 4.60 -8.68 -15.83
C VAL A 264 3.45 -7.70 -16.07
N GLY A 265 3.60 -6.81 -17.06
CA GLY A 265 2.56 -5.84 -17.40
C GLY A 265 1.26 -6.48 -17.85
N ARG A 266 1.32 -7.60 -18.58
CA ARG A 266 0.15 -8.37 -19.00
C ARG A 266 -0.65 -8.89 -17.82
N TYR A 267 0.00 -9.51 -16.84
CA TYR A 267 -0.69 -10.06 -15.69
C TYR A 267 -1.16 -8.98 -14.70
N LEU A 268 -0.39 -7.89 -14.54
CA LEU A 268 -0.87 -6.73 -13.79
C LEU A 268 -2.06 -6.07 -14.47
N GLY A 269 -2.00 -5.84 -15.78
CA GLY A 269 -3.12 -5.28 -16.54
C GLY A 269 -4.39 -6.12 -16.45
N LEU A 270 -4.26 -7.46 -16.52
CA LEU A 270 -5.36 -8.39 -16.30
C LEU A 270 -5.92 -8.28 -14.88
N THR A 271 -5.05 -8.20 -13.87
CA THR A 271 -5.45 -8.05 -12.47
C THR A 271 -6.22 -6.74 -12.25
N LEU A 272 -5.68 -5.61 -12.74
CA LEU A 272 -6.35 -4.31 -12.63
C LEU A 272 -7.70 -4.31 -13.38
N ALA A 273 -7.77 -4.95 -14.55
CA ALA A 273 -9.00 -5.10 -15.30
C ALA A 273 -10.07 -5.89 -14.53
N THR A 274 -9.67 -6.99 -13.88
CA THR A 274 -10.56 -7.80 -13.04
C THR A 274 -11.09 -6.98 -11.86
N ILE A 275 -10.24 -6.20 -11.21
CA ILE A 275 -10.61 -5.33 -10.10
C ILE A 275 -11.52 -4.20 -10.59
N ALA A 276 -11.22 -3.57 -11.73
CA ALA A 276 -12.04 -2.51 -12.32
C ALA A 276 -13.46 -3.00 -12.59
N MET A 277 -13.63 -4.20 -13.15
CA MET A 277 -14.93 -4.80 -13.40
C MET A 277 -15.67 -5.25 -12.11
N THR A 278 -15.02 -5.18 -10.95
CA THR A 278 -15.61 -5.62 -9.67
C THR A 278 -15.99 -4.43 -8.79
N VAL A 279 -15.11 -3.42 -8.68
CA VAL A 279 -15.27 -2.29 -7.74
C VAL A 279 -15.21 -0.91 -8.42
N ASP A 280 -14.87 -0.85 -9.72
CA ASP A 280 -14.82 0.35 -10.57
C ASP A 280 -14.16 1.56 -9.90
N PRO A 281 -12.89 1.48 -9.51
CA PRO A 281 -12.22 2.59 -8.81
C PRO A 281 -11.93 3.74 -9.77
N GLN A 282 -11.86 4.96 -9.24
CA GLN A 282 -11.46 6.14 -10.00
C GLN A 282 -9.97 6.10 -10.40
N MET A 283 -9.14 5.46 -9.56
CA MET A 283 -7.69 5.39 -9.77
C MET A 283 -7.07 4.13 -9.20
N PHE A 284 -6.09 3.58 -9.93
CA PHE A 284 -5.12 2.61 -9.43
C PHE A 284 -3.81 3.32 -9.08
N VAL A 285 -3.31 3.12 -7.85
CA VAL A 285 -2.06 3.69 -7.37
C VAL A 285 -1.00 2.60 -7.26
N ILE A 286 0.04 2.67 -8.09
CA ILE A 286 1.10 1.67 -8.13
C ILE A 286 2.29 2.14 -7.29
N GLY A 287 2.59 1.38 -6.23
CA GLY A 287 3.66 1.67 -5.28
C GLY A 287 4.70 0.56 -5.15
N GLY A 288 5.56 0.67 -4.15
CA GLY A 288 6.61 -0.32 -3.86
C GLY A 288 7.89 -0.11 -4.67
N GLY A 289 8.89 -0.97 -4.42
CA GLY A 289 10.23 -0.86 -5.01
C GLY A 289 10.25 -0.95 -6.55
N VAL A 290 9.40 -1.81 -7.12
CA VAL A 290 9.28 -2.05 -8.55
C VAL A 290 8.69 -0.82 -9.29
N SER A 291 7.80 -0.07 -8.63
CA SER A 291 7.20 1.14 -9.20
C SER A 291 8.21 2.26 -9.48
N LYS A 292 9.44 2.17 -8.94
CA LYS A 292 10.56 3.07 -9.27
C LYS A 292 10.97 2.99 -10.75
N ALA A 293 10.52 1.98 -11.48
CA ALA A 293 10.64 1.95 -12.94
C ALA A 293 9.90 3.14 -13.61
N GLY A 294 8.96 3.76 -12.91
CA GLY A 294 8.28 4.98 -13.34
C GLY A 294 7.30 4.77 -14.48
N GLN A 295 7.15 5.79 -15.33
CA GLN A 295 6.16 5.80 -16.41
C GLN A 295 6.34 4.63 -17.39
N PHE A 296 7.56 4.18 -17.61
CA PHE A 296 7.85 3.01 -18.46
C PHE A 296 7.04 1.76 -18.03
N LEU A 297 6.98 1.47 -16.74
CA LEU A 297 6.19 0.35 -16.24
C LEU A 297 4.69 0.63 -16.33
N ILE A 298 4.27 1.85 -16.01
CA ILE A 298 2.86 2.26 -16.07
C ILE A 298 2.33 2.13 -17.51
N ASP A 299 3.08 2.56 -18.53
CA ASP A 299 2.67 2.47 -19.92
C ASP A 299 2.44 1.03 -20.38
N ILE A 300 3.28 0.10 -19.91
CA ILE A 300 3.14 -1.33 -20.23
C ILE A 300 1.91 -1.92 -19.50
N ILE A 301 1.71 -1.58 -18.22
CA ILE A 301 0.53 -2.03 -17.47
C ILE A 301 -0.74 -1.49 -18.11
N ASP A 302 -0.77 -0.18 -18.44
CA ASP A 302 -1.94 0.48 -19.02
C ASP A 302 -2.31 -0.12 -20.39
N LYS A 303 -1.33 -0.40 -21.25
CA LYS A 303 -1.53 -1.10 -22.53
C LYS A 303 -2.38 -2.37 -22.35
N TYR A 304 -2.08 -3.19 -21.35
CA TYR A 304 -2.81 -4.43 -21.08
C TYR A 304 -4.11 -4.19 -20.32
N TYR A 305 -4.14 -3.23 -19.42
CA TYR A 305 -5.38 -2.81 -18.75
C TYR A 305 -6.43 -2.36 -19.76
N GLN A 306 -6.06 -1.53 -20.74
CA GLN A 306 -6.94 -1.11 -21.83
C GLN A 306 -7.38 -2.31 -22.68
N HIS A 307 -6.48 -3.25 -22.97
CA HIS A 307 -6.82 -4.45 -23.74
C HIS A 307 -7.87 -5.32 -23.04
N TYR A 308 -7.76 -5.52 -21.72
CA TYR A 308 -8.66 -6.37 -20.95
C TYR A 308 -9.94 -5.66 -20.46
N THR A 309 -10.05 -4.36 -20.64
CA THR A 309 -11.25 -3.56 -20.27
C THR A 309 -11.85 -2.83 -21.47
N PRO A 310 -12.24 -3.52 -22.55
CA PRO A 310 -12.78 -2.86 -23.74
C PRO A 310 -14.22 -2.36 -23.54
N ILE A 311 -14.87 -2.71 -22.43
CA ILE A 311 -16.27 -2.43 -22.15
C ILE A 311 -16.57 -0.94 -21.96
N SER A 312 -15.58 -0.14 -21.53
CA SER A 312 -15.73 1.30 -21.28
C SER A 312 -14.45 2.05 -21.61
N GLU A 313 -14.61 3.22 -22.26
CA GLU A 313 -13.51 4.21 -22.40
C GLU A 313 -13.33 5.02 -21.12
N ASN A 314 -14.41 5.21 -20.34
CA ASN A 314 -14.37 5.93 -19.06
C ASN A 314 -14.17 4.94 -17.92
N LYS A 315 -12.94 4.79 -17.48
CA LYS A 315 -12.50 3.85 -16.45
C LYS A 315 -11.38 4.44 -15.59
N GLY A 316 -11.08 3.78 -14.47
CA GLY A 316 -10.02 4.23 -13.55
C GLY A 316 -8.66 4.42 -14.23
N ILE A 317 -7.99 5.51 -13.90
CA ILE A 317 -6.63 5.82 -14.39
C ILE A 317 -5.57 5.11 -13.55
N ILE A 318 -4.38 4.93 -14.11
CA ILE A 318 -3.23 4.34 -13.40
C ILE A 318 -2.21 5.43 -13.11
N GLY A 319 -1.72 5.49 -11.87
CA GLY A 319 -0.67 6.43 -11.47
C GLY A 319 0.26 5.87 -10.42
N LEU A 320 1.30 6.64 -10.10
CA LEU A 320 2.33 6.24 -9.16
C LEU A 320 2.03 6.74 -7.74
N ALA A 321 2.36 5.91 -6.74
CA ALA A 321 2.41 6.29 -5.34
C ALA A 321 3.44 7.41 -5.11
N LYS A 322 3.20 8.28 -4.13
CA LYS A 322 4.06 9.45 -3.84
C LYS A 322 4.66 9.44 -2.44
N LEU A 323 4.00 8.82 -1.46
CA LEU A 323 4.44 8.86 -0.07
C LEU A 323 5.56 7.85 0.24
N GLY A 324 5.72 6.83 -0.62
CA GLY A 324 6.74 5.82 -0.43
C GLY A 324 6.64 5.12 0.93
N ASN A 325 7.75 5.11 1.68
CA ASN A 325 7.81 4.47 3.00
C ASN A 325 7.05 5.21 4.12
N ASP A 326 6.49 6.37 3.85
CA ASP A 326 5.70 7.13 4.82
C ASP A 326 4.18 6.89 4.65
N ALA A 327 3.76 6.19 3.59
CA ALA A 327 2.33 5.93 3.32
C ALA A 327 1.60 5.30 4.52
N GLY A 328 2.26 4.38 5.24
CA GLY A 328 1.71 3.74 6.43
C GLY A 328 1.38 4.73 7.55
N ILE A 329 2.29 5.64 7.91
CA ILE A 329 2.03 6.63 8.96
C ILE A 329 0.95 7.65 8.57
N TYR A 330 0.90 8.07 7.28
CA TYR A 330 -0.17 8.95 6.78
C TYR A 330 -1.53 8.28 6.85
N GLY A 331 -1.62 7.04 6.37
CA GLY A 331 -2.87 6.28 6.40
C GLY A 331 -3.33 5.95 7.83
N ALA A 332 -2.39 5.60 8.71
CA ALA A 332 -2.67 5.38 10.12
C ALA A 332 -3.25 6.64 10.77
N ALA A 333 -2.63 7.81 10.55
CA ALA A 333 -3.17 9.08 11.04
C ALA A 333 -4.58 9.36 10.47
N ARG A 334 -4.83 9.05 9.19
CA ARG A 334 -6.14 9.24 8.55
C ARG A 334 -7.24 8.36 9.15
N LEU A 335 -6.91 7.15 9.66
CA LEU A 335 -7.89 6.25 10.28
C LEU A 335 -8.68 6.89 11.42
N VAL A 336 -8.06 7.75 12.22
CA VAL A 336 -8.71 8.36 13.39
C VAL A 336 -9.46 9.64 13.08
N LEU A 337 -9.32 10.15 11.87
CA LEU A 337 -10.05 11.33 11.41
C LEU A 337 -11.43 11.00 10.81
N GLY A 338 -11.75 9.75 10.57
CA GLY A 338 -13.06 9.28 10.13
C GLY A 338 -13.12 8.87 8.69
#